data_85024dac90db8f2ce7e217f5fba5153a
#
_entry.id   85024dac90db8f2ce7e217f5fba5153a
#
_cell.length_a   1.000
_cell.length_b   1.000
_cell.length_c   1.000
_cell.angle_alpha   90.00
_cell.angle_beta   90.00
_cell.angle_gamma   90.00
#
_symmetry.space_group_name_H-M   'P 1'
#
loop_
_entity.id
_entity.type
_entity.pdbx_description
1 polymer ?
#
loop_
_entity_poly.entity_id
_entity_poly.type
_entity_poly.pdbx_seq_one_letter_code
_entity_poly.pdbx_strand_id
1 'polypeptide(L)'
;MDKYVLSKKEIDEYEGIQKTHFLNQNARRVNKSLGDLTGLTGFGFHIIEVEPGCETTEMHKHYHEDECVYILQGNADAYIGNEVFQVGPGDFIGYRAGGLGHSIKNTGSELLKCIVVGQRLDNDVADYTKLQKRIYRQKNMPWNLVDIPNVFEPTAGKKA
;
A
#
# COMPACT_ATOMS: atom_id res chain seq x y z
N MET A 1 -17.18 3.28 24.02
CA MET A 1 -17.85 4.27 23.17
C MET A 1 -17.06 4.32 21.88
N ASP A 2 -17.72 4.11 20.76
CA ASP A 2 -17.06 4.12 19.46
C ASP A 2 -16.46 5.51 19.20
N LYS A 3 -15.21 5.53 18.76
CA LYS A 3 -14.47 6.78 18.54
C LYS A 3 -14.66 7.24 17.09
N TYR A 4 -15.39 8.35 16.91
CA TYR A 4 -15.64 8.93 15.58
C TYR A 4 -14.68 10.05 15.21
N VAL A 5 -14.01 10.66 16.19
CA VAL A 5 -13.12 11.81 15.98
C VAL A 5 -11.78 11.53 16.64
N LEU A 6 -10.72 11.75 15.88
CA LEU A 6 -9.34 11.81 16.36
C LEU A 6 -8.88 13.27 16.25
N SER A 7 -8.57 13.89 17.36
CA SER A 7 -7.99 15.24 17.36
C SER A 7 -6.57 15.20 16.81
N LYS A 8 -6.11 16.35 16.32
CA LYS A 8 -4.69 16.50 15.88
C LYS A 8 -3.72 16.05 16.97
N LYS A 9 -3.98 16.42 18.22
CA LYS A 9 -3.15 16.05 19.38
C LYS A 9 -3.05 14.52 19.51
N GLU A 10 -4.17 13.81 19.44
CA GLU A 10 -4.20 12.33 19.54
C GLU A 10 -3.48 11.66 18.37
N ILE A 11 -3.58 12.23 17.15
CA ILE A 11 -2.85 11.72 15.98
C ILE A 11 -1.35 11.94 16.12
N ASP A 12 -0.94 13.10 16.62
CA ASP A 12 0.47 13.44 16.85
C ASP A 12 1.08 12.53 17.94
N GLU A 13 0.36 12.30 19.04
CA GLU A 13 0.80 11.46 20.17
C GLU A 13 0.74 9.94 19.85
N TYR A 14 0.02 9.53 18.83
CA TYR A 14 -0.04 8.13 18.42
C TYR A 14 1.26 7.72 17.73
N GLU A 15 2.05 6.87 18.36
CA GLU A 15 3.34 6.42 17.83
C GLU A 15 3.20 5.62 16.53
N GLY A 16 2.07 4.95 16.31
CA GLY A 16 1.86 4.07 15.18
C GLY A 16 2.55 2.71 15.36
N ILE A 17 2.65 1.96 14.26
CA ILE A 17 3.24 0.62 14.25
C ILE A 17 4.38 0.60 13.24
N GLN A 18 5.56 0.18 13.69
CA GLN A 18 6.70 -0.09 12.80
C GLN A 18 6.37 -1.29 11.91
N LYS A 19 6.48 -1.10 10.61
CA LYS A 19 6.21 -2.16 9.62
C LYS A 19 7.39 -2.30 8.67
N THR A 20 7.80 -3.54 8.44
CA THR A 20 8.70 -3.92 7.35
C THR A 20 7.94 -4.86 6.43
N HIS A 21 8.03 -4.64 5.13
CA HIS A 21 7.34 -5.50 4.16
C HIS A 21 8.00 -6.88 4.11
N PHE A 22 7.20 -7.93 4.14
CA PHE A 22 7.70 -9.32 4.23
C PHE A 22 8.53 -9.79 3.02
N LEU A 23 8.47 -9.09 1.88
CA LEU A 23 9.29 -9.35 0.69
C LEU A 23 10.38 -8.30 0.47
N ASN A 24 10.44 -7.22 1.25
CA ASN A 24 11.39 -6.12 1.02
C ASN A 24 11.83 -5.50 2.34
N GLN A 25 13.06 -5.82 2.75
CA GLN A 25 13.63 -5.31 4.01
C GLN A 25 13.90 -3.80 4.00
N ASN A 26 13.95 -3.16 2.82
CA ASN A 26 14.06 -1.71 2.69
C ASN A 26 12.70 -0.99 2.72
N ALA A 27 11.61 -1.70 2.54
CA ALA A 27 10.27 -1.15 2.66
C ALA A 27 9.85 -1.09 4.13
N ARG A 28 10.33 -0.06 4.82
CA ARG A 28 10.14 0.18 6.27
C ARG A 28 9.42 1.49 6.49
N ARG A 29 8.40 1.46 7.33
CA ARG A 29 7.61 2.65 7.66
C ARG A 29 7.01 2.57 9.06
N VAL A 30 6.74 3.72 9.65
CA VAL A 30 5.75 3.85 10.72
C VAL A 30 4.38 3.99 10.09
N ASN A 31 3.41 3.23 10.55
CA ASN A 31 2.05 3.23 10.02
C ASN A 31 1.05 3.61 11.12
N LYS A 32 0.40 4.75 10.95
CA LYS A 32 -0.68 5.24 11.81
C LYS A 32 -2.02 4.98 11.11
N SER A 33 -2.71 3.89 11.48
CA SER A 33 -3.99 3.52 10.86
C SER A 33 -5.15 4.25 11.52
N LEU A 34 -5.49 5.44 11.03
CA LEU A 34 -6.58 6.25 11.58
C LEU A 34 -7.95 5.61 11.29
N GLY A 35 -8.09 4.93 10.16
CA GLY A 35 -9.30 4.19 9.84
C GLY A 35 -9.60 3.11 10.87
N ASP A 36 -8.61 2.31 11.26
CA ASP A 36 -8.80 1.24 12.25
C ASP A 36 -9.13 1.80 13.64
N LEU A 37 -8.52 2.93 14.02
CA LEU A 37 -8.80 3.60 15.31
C LEU A 37 -10.23 4.14 15.39
N THR A 38 -10.88 4.36 14.26
CA THR A 38 -12.26 4.85 14.18
C THR A 38 -13.26 3.80 13.70
N GLY A 39 -12.81 2.55 13.50
CA GLY A 39 -13.66 1.42 13.12
C GLY A 39 -14.10 1.39 11.66
N LEU A 40 -13.40 2.10 10.75
CA LEU A 40 -13.68 2.03 9.32
C LEU A 40 -13.27 0.66 8.76
N THR A 41 -14.14 0.05 7.97
CA THR A 41 -13.92 -1.28 7.39
C THR A 41 -13.83 -1.30 5.87
N GLY A 42 -14.47 -0.35 5.17
CA GLY A 42 -14.55 -0.33 3.71
C GLY A 42 -13.27 0.13 3.02
N PHE A 43 -12.42 0.86 3.73
CA PHE A 43 -11.11 1.31 3.24
C PHE A 43 -10.14 1.51 4.40
N GLY A 44 -8.85 1.41 4.11
CA GLY A 44 -7.79 1.83 5.02
C GLY A 44 -7.51 3.31 4.84
N PHE A 45 -7.36 4.05 5.93
CA PHE A 45 -6.85 5.41 5.94
C PHE A 45 -5.64 5.47 6.89
N HIS A 46 -4.47 5.74 6.32
CA HIS A 46 -3.22 5.69 7.05
C HIS A 46 -2.43 6.99 6.87
N ILE A 47 -1.77 7.43 7.93
CA ILE A 47 -0.60 8.29 7.80
C ILE A 47 0.62 7.39 7.92
N ILE A 48 1.50 7.43 6.94
CA ILE A 48 2.75 6.68 6.96
C ILE A 48 3.94 7.64 7.02
N GLU A 49 4.99 7.20 7.70
CA GLU A 49 6.26 7.92 7.82
C GLU A 49 7.38 6.99 7.35
N VAL A 50 8.20 7.47 6.41
CA VAL A 50 9.24 6.67 5.74
C VAL A 50 10.57 7.41 5.82
N GLU A 51 11.59 6.78 6.38
CA GLU A 51 12.93 7.34 6.51
C GLU A 51 13.61 7.53 5.14
N PRO A 52 14.58 8.46 5.03
CA PRO A 52 15.39 8.63 3.83
C PRO A 52 15.99 7.30 3.34
N GLY A 53 15.92 7.07 2.03
CA GLY A 53 16.42 5.85 1.38
C GLY A 53 15.50 4.64 1.47
N CYS A 54 14.48 4.66 2.35
CA CYS A 54 13.51 3.57 2.49
C CYS A 54 12.35 3.68 1.48
N GLU A 55 11.65 2.57 1.31
CA GLU A 55 10.48 2.45 0.43
C GLU A 55 9.19 2.33 1.24
N THR A 56 8.07 2.76 0.65
CA THR A 56 6.75 2.62 1.29
C THR A 56 6.30 1.17 1.32
N THR A 57 6.59 0.43 0.26
CA THR A 57 6.19 -0.97 0.06
C THR A 57 7.03 -1.62 -1.02
N GLU A 58 6.93 -2.93 -1.24
CA GLU A 58 7.44 -3.60 -2.44
C GLU A 58 6.62 -3.19 -3.67
N MET A 59 7.27 -3.14 -4.85
CA MET A 59 6.61 -2.86 -6.14
C MET A 59 5.45 -3.85 -6.38
N HIS A 60 4.22 -3.35 -6.40
CA HIS A 60 3.03 -4.19 -6.54
C HIS A 60 1.92 -3.50 -7.32
N LYS A 61 0.92 -4.26 -7.73
CA LYS A 61 -0.36 -3.75 -8.24
C LYS A 61 -1.50 -4.57 -7.68
N HIS A 62 -2.63 -3.91 -7.47
CA HIS A 62 -3.90 -4.54 -7.10
C HIS A 62 -4.76 -4.78 -8.34
N TYR A 63 -5.49 -5.89 -8.37
CA TYR A 63 -6.41 -6.19 -9.47
C TYR A 63 -7.81 -5.62 -9.26
N HIS A 64 -8.22 -5.46 -8.02
CA HIS A 64 -9.61 -5.09 -7.68
C HIS A 64 -9.70 -3.84 -6.80
N GLU A 65 -8.67 -3.52 -6.02
CA GLU A 65 -8.67 -2.39 -5.10
C GLU A 65 -8.01 -1.16 -5.73
N ASP A 66 -8.65 -0.01 -5.59
CA ASP A 66 -8.03 1.29 -5.83
C ASP A 66 -7.25 1.73 -4.58
N GLU A 67 -6.12 2.39 -4.81
CA GLU A 67 -5.32 3.03 -3.76
C GLU A 67 -4.95 4.44 -4.20
N CYS A 68 -4.79 5.35 -3.25
CA CYS A 68 -4.22 6.65 -3.53
C CYS A 68 -3.29 7.12 -2.41
N VAL A 69 -2.39 8.01 -2.79
CA VAL A 69 -1.42 8.61 -1.88
C VAL A 69 -1.44 10.12 -2.05
N TYR A 70 -1.41 10.83 -0.93
CA TYR A 70 -1.23 12.27 -0.89
C TYR A 70 0.01 12.60 -0.05
N ILE A 71 0.95 13.34 -0.63
CA ILE A 71 2.20 13.69 0.04
C ILE A 71 1.98 14.88 0.97
N LEU A 72 2.29 14.70 2.25
CA LEU A 72 2.19 15.76 3.28
C LEU A 72 3.53 16.47 3.50
N GLN A 73 4.64 15.71 3.42
CA GLN A 73 5.98 16.21 3.72
C GLN A 73 7.04 15.34 3.03
N GLY A 74 8.19 15.95 2.72
CA GLY A 74 9.32 15.26 2.11
C GLY A 74 9.18 15.12 0.60
N ASN A 75 10.26 14.69 -0.06
CA ASN A 75 10.33 14.45 -1.49
C ASN A 75 10.63 12.98 -1.75
N ALA A 76 10.06 12.44 -2.81
CA ALA A 76 10.18 11.03 -3.13
C ALA A 76 10.15 10.78 -4.64
N ASP A 77 10.58 9.59 -5.04
CA ASP A 77 10.36 9.07 -6.37
C ASP A 77 9.21 8.06 -6.35
N ALA A 78 8.16 8.34 -7.11
CA ALA A 78 7.05 7.42 -7.35
C ALA A 78 7.35 6.62 -8.62
N TYR A 79 7.49 5.31 -8.47
CA TYR A 79 7.71 4.37 -9.57
C TYR A 79 6.37 3.83 -10.01
N ILE A 80 6.00 4.01 -11.29
CA ILE A 80 4.73 3.55 -11.86
C ILE A 80 5.02 2.86 -13.21
N GLY A 81 4.90 1.54 -13.26
CA GLY A 81 5.34 0.76 -14.40
C GLY A 81 6.85 0.93 -14.64
N ASN A 82 7.21 1.51 -15.78
CA ASN A 82 8.59 1.80 -16.14
C ASN A 82 8.97 3.29 -15.98
N GLU A 83 8.04 4.11 -15.49
CA GLU A 83 8.26 5.54 -15.31
C GLU A 83 8.56 5.89 -13.86
N VAL A 84 9.26 7.00 -13.68
CA VAL A 84 9.61 7.56 -12.38
C VAL A 84 9.13 9.01 -12.33
N PHE A 85 8.34 9.34 -11.33
CA PHE A 85 7.82 10.67 -11.10
C PHE A 85 8.40 11.23 -9.80
N GLN A 86 9.01 12.40 -9.86
CA GLN A 86 9.39 13.11 -8.64
C GLN A 86 8.13 13.73 -8.03
N VAL A 87 7.92 13.47 -6.75
CA VAL A 87 6.74 13.93 -6.02
C VAL A 87 7.14 14.60 -4.70
N GLY A 88 6.33 15.57 -4.28
CA GLY A 88 6.55 16.33 -3.07
C GLY A 88 5.24 16.79 -2.41
N PRO A 89 5.30 17.63 -1.38
CA PRO A 89 4.13 18.06 -0.61
C PRO A 89 3.05 18.69 -1.50
N GLY A 90 1.83 18.19 -1.38
CA GLY A 90 0.67 18.62 -2.18
C GLY A 90 0.38 17.74 -3.38
N ASP A 91 1.30 16.85 -3.76
CA ASP A 91 1.07 15.94 -4.89
C ASP A 91 0.14 14.79 -4.51
N PHE A 92 -0.68 14.42 -5.48
CA PHE A 92 -1.63 13.31 -5.39
C PHE A 92 -1.28 12.22 -6.41
N ILE A 93 -1.30 10.97 -5.96
CA ILE A 93 -1.05 9.80 -6.81
C ILE A 93 -2.24 8.86 -6.68
N GLY A 94 -2.86 8.51 -7.81
CA GLY A 94 -3.96 7.54 -7.86
C GLY A 94 -3.50 6.23 -8.50
N TYR A 95 -3.64 5.13 -7.80
CA TYR A 95 -3.36 3.79 -8.28
C TYR A 95 -4.69 3.06 -8.48
N ARG A 96 -5.13 2.96 -9.74
CA ARG A 96 -6.39 2.31 -10.07
C ARG A 96 -6.26 0.79 -10.07
N ALA A 97 -7.33 0.12 -9.73
CA ALA A 97 -7.47 -1.33 -9.85
C ALA A 97 -7.09 -1.82 -11.26
N GLY A 98 -6.33 -2.90 -11.35
CA GLY A 98 -5.83 -3.45 -12.60
C GLY A 98 -4.78 -2.59 -13.33
N GLY A 99 -4.31 -1.51 -12.70
CA GLY A 99 -3.32 -0.60 -13.27
C GLY A 99 -1.90 -1.14 -13.28
N LEU A 100 -0.93 -0.23 -13.34
CA LEU A 100 0.50 -0.56 -13.37
C LEU A 100 1.04 -0.87 -11.98
N GLY A 101 2.10 -1.65 -11.91
CA GLY A 101 2.86 -1.86 -10.68
C GLY A 101 3.44 -0.53 -10.19
N HIS A 102 3.42 -0.33 -8.85
CA HIS A 102 3.84 0.93 -8.25
C HIS A 102 4.53 0.73 -6.90
N SER A 103 5.36 1.69 -6.55
CA SER A 103 5.98 1.87 -5.23
C SER A 103 6.47 3.31 -5.11
N ILE A 104 6.77 3.75 -3.89
CA ILE A 104 7.37 5.06 -3.62
C ILE A 104 8.63 4.84 -2.79
N LYS A 105 9.71 5.55 -3.15
CA LYS A 105 10.95 5.58 -2.39
C LYS A 105 11.21 6.99 -1.89
N ASN A 106 11.49 7.14 -0.61
CA ASN A 106 11.98 8.41 -0.09
C ASN A 106 13.40 8.67 -0.60
N THR A 107 13.54 9.52 -1.60
CA THR A 107 14.82 9.93 -2.18
C THR A 107 15.29 11.29 -1.64
N GLY A 108 14.49 11.92 -0.80
CA GLY A 108 14.85 13.14 -0.09
C GLY A 108 15.77 12.90 1.11
N SER A 109 16.12 13.98 1.79
CA SER A 109 16.94 13.98 3.01
C SER A 109 16.11 14.07 4.30
N GLU A 110 14.80 14.27 4.16
CA GLU A 110 13.87 14.42 5.28
C GLU A 110 12.89 13.25 5.33
N LEU A 111 12.20 13.11 6.45
CA LEU A 111 11.13 12.15 6.61
C LEU A 111 10.04 12.38 5.56
N LEU A 112 9.71 11.35 4.80
CA LEU A 112 8.56 11.36 3.91
C LEU A 112 7.30 11.03 4.73
N LYS A 113 6.30 11.90 4.68
CA LYS A 113 5.01 11.67 5.32
C LYS A 113 3.90 11.70 4.28
N CYS A 114 3.08 10.65 4.24
CA CYS A 114 2.00 10.52 3.28
C CYS A 114 0.69 10.10 3.95
N ILE A 115 -0.43 10.55 3.37
CA ILE A 115 -1.72 9.89 3.56
C ILE A 115 -1.81 8.78 2.50
N VAL A 116 -2.14 7.58 2.93
CA VAL A 116 -2.42 6.44 2.05
C VAL A 116 -3.84 5.96 2.31
N VAL A 117 -4.64 5.91 1.26
CA VAL A 117 -6.01 5.41 1.31
C VAL A 117 -6.16 4.29 0.30
N GLY A 118 -6.57 3.12 0.76
CA GLY A 118 -6.81 1.97 -0.11
C GLY A 118 -8.12 1.29 0.25
N GLN A 119 -8.81 0.78 -0.76
CA GLN A 119 -10.02 -0.02 -0.56
C GLN A 119 -9.70 -1.28 0.26
N ARG A 120 -10.71 -1.83 0.91
CA ARG A 120 -10.66 -3.10 1.63
C ARG A 120 -11.81 -3.97 1.15
N LEU A 121 -11.66 -4.54 -0.03
CA LEU A 121 -12.63 -5.46 -0.59
C LEU A 121 -12.51 -6.84 0.07
N ASP A 122 -13.60 -7.59 0.04
CA ASP A 122 -13.61 -8.96 0.58
C ASP A 122 -12.67 -9.91 -0.17
N ASN A 123 -12.37 -9.59 -1.44
CA ASN A 123 -11.42 -10.31 -2.27
C ASN A 123 -10.55 -9.34 -3.05
N ASP A 124 -9.25 -9.56 -3.02
CA ASP A 124 -8.30 -8.89 -3.90
C ASP A 124 -7.17 -9.82 -4.29
N VAL A 125 -6.57 -9.54 -5.42
CA VAL A 125 -5.36 -10.19 -5.92
C VAL A 125 -4.33 -9.10 -6.17
N ALA A 126 -3.12 -9.28 -5.67
CA ALA A 126 -2.03 -8.36 -5.96
C ALA A 126 -0.81 -9.10 -6.50
N ASP A 127 -0.15 -8.49 -7.49
CA ASP A 127 1.11 -8.98 -8.04
C ASP A 127 2.28 -8.12 -7.56
N TYR A 128 3.31 -8.77 -7.05
CA TYR A 128 4.63 -8.20 -6.85
C TYR A 128 5.41 -8.33 -8.16
N THR A 129 5.27 -7.33 -9.01
CA THR A 129 5.62 -7.43 -10.44
C THR A 129 7.10 -7.71 -10.70
N LYS A 130 7.99 -7.16 -9.88
CA LYS A 130 9.44 -7.40 -9.99
C LYS A 130 9.87 -8.77 -9.45
N LEU A 131 9.10 -9.35 -8.55
CA LEU A 131 9.42 -10.61 -7.88
C LEU A 131 8.71 -11.82 -8.48
N GLN A 132 7.85 -11.62 -9.49
CA GLN A 132 7.03 -12.67 -10.10
C GLN A 132 6.22 -13.46 -9.06
N LYS A 133 5.68 -12.76 -8.06
CA LYS A 133 4.86 -13.35 -7.00
C LYS A 133 3.46 -12.76 -7.03
N ARG A 134 2.49 -13.57 -6.64
CA ARG A 134 1.07 -13.17 -6.52
C ARG A 134 0.56 -13.50 -5.14
N ILE A 135 -0.18 -12.58 -4.56
CA ILE A 135 -0.90 -12.80 -3.31
C ILE A 135 -2.40 -12.79 -3.58
N TYR A 136 -3.08 -13.80 -3.07
CA TYR A 136 -4.53 -13.88 -3.04
C TYR A 136 -5.00 -13.52 -1.64
N ARG A 137 -5.87 -12.51 -1.55
CA ARG A 137 -6.49 -12.07 -0.31
C ARG A 137 -7.98 -12.32 -0.40
N GLN A 138 -8.49 -13.09 0.53
CA GLN A 138 -9.91 -13.37 0.69
C GLN A 138 -10.28 -13.21 2.16
N LYS A 139 -11.39 -12.53 2.42
CA LYS A 139 -11.90 -12.33 3.77
C LYS A 139 -12.12 -13.66 4.48
N ASN A 140 -11.72 -13.73 5.73
CA ASN A 140 -11.83 -14.93 6.58
C ASN A 140 -11.01 -16.14 6.10
N MET A 141 -10.08 -15.96 5.17
CA MET A 141 -9.13 -16.98 4.78
C MET A 141 -7.68 -16.51 4.96
N PRO A 142 -6.71 -17.41 5.15
CA PRO A 142 -5.31 -17.05 5.10
C PRO A 142 -4.93 -16.43 3.76
N TRP A 143 -4.07 -15.45 3.77
CA TRP A 143 -3.49 -14.91 2.54
C TRP A 143 -2.52 -15.93 1.94
N ASN A 144 -2.61 -16.13 0.64
CA ASN A 144 -1.79 -17.10 -0.07
C ASN A 144 -0.84 -16.40 -1.04
N LEU A 145 0.46 -16.52 -0.76
CA LEU A 145 1.53 -16.04 -1.66
C LEU A 145 2.01 -17.19 -2.51
N VAL A 146 2.05 -16.99 -3.82
CA VAL A 146 2.48 -18.00 -4.81
C VAL A 146 3.49 -17.42 -5.78
N ASP A 147 4.33 -18.25 -6.36
CA ASP A 147 5.17 -17.89 -7.49
C ASP A 147 4.34 -17.96 -8.78
N ILE A 148 4.27 -16.87 -9.54
CA ILE A 148 3.45 -16.76 -10.75
C ILE A 148 3.79 -17.89 -11.77
N PRO A 149 5.06 -18.28 -12.00
CA PRO A 149 5.37 -19.37 -12.91
C PRO A 149 4.77 -20.72 -12.52
N ASN A 150 4.37 -20.91 -11.26
CA ASN A 150 3.73 -22.12 -10.77
C ASN A 150 2.20 -22.09 -10.82
N VAL A 151 1.63 -20.95 -11.23
CA VAL A 151 0.17 -20.78 -11.38
C VAL A 151 -0.23 -21.20 -12.79
N PHE A 152 -1.13 -22.14 -12.93
CA PHE A 152 -1.66 -22.54 -14.22
C PHE A 152 -3.17 -22.34 -14.28
N GLU A 153 -3.66 -22.11 -15.47
CA GLU A 153 -5.09 -21.99 -15.73
C GLU A 153 -5.69 -23.36 -16.03
N PRO A 154 -6.51 -23.93 -15.13
CA PRO A 154 -7.15 -25.21 -15.40
C PRO A 154 -8.21 -25.04 -16.51
N THR A 155 -8.18 -25.90 -17.52
CA THR A 155 -9.15 -25.89 -18.63
C THR A 155 -10.30 -26.87 -18.44
N ALA A 156 -10.13 -27.88 -17.58
CA ALA A 156 -11.17 -28.84 -17.29
C ALA A 156 -12.41 -28.20 -16.68
N GLY A 157 -13.59 -28.46 -17.26
CA GLY A 157 -14.87 -27.90 -16.79
C GLY A 157 -15.17 -26.48 -17.22
N LYS A 158 -14.28 -25.80 -17.95
CA LYS A 158 -14.63 -24.52 -18.57
C LYS A 158 -15.52 -24.72 -19.78
N LYS A 159 -16.62 -23.95 -19.85
CA LYS A 159 -17.39 -23.84 -21.10
C LYS A 159 -16.53 -23.05 -22.10
N ALA A 160 -16.40 -23.52 -23.30
CA ALA A 160 -15.80 -22.79 -24.41
C ALA A 160 -16.58 -21.52 -24.72
#